data_03d50aca0526cdce1101b2b1bee79eb6
#
_entry.id   03d50aca0526cdce1101b2b1bee79eb6
#
_cell.length_a   1.000
_cell.length_b   1.000
_cell.length_c   1.000
_cell.angle_alpha   90.00
_cell.angle_beta   90.00
_cell.angle_gamma   90.00
#
_symmetry.space_group_name_H-M   'P 1'
#
loop_
_entity.id
_entity.type
_entity.pdbx_description
1 polymer ?
#
loop_
_entity_poly.entity_id
_entity_poly.type
_entity_poly.pdbx_seq_one_letter_code
_entity_poly.pdbx_strand_id
1 'polypeptide(L)'
;MFSAASVFAQTPKSHWAKYDSGKVHYYDVGKSNKKALILIHGWTCNADFWKDSYRAFPEYRVIAIDLPGHGKSDKAKTNYSMEYFARSIDAVMKAAKIKQAVLVGHSMGTPVIRQVNRLYPQETLGLVVVDGPLQPFGSKAQMDKFFEPLFANFKEQGPKFIDGLIDPVRPDLKPSIRTAMIATPDYVAISAMRGMLDDAIWDNDKIDVPVLAIMAKNPRYPPGIEDGYRSVAPKLEFHIWDGVSHFLMMEKPAEFNQTVRSFVMKNKLL
;
A
#
# COMPACT_ATOMS: atom_id res chain seq x y z
N MET A 1 -28.82 14.94 -26.79
CA MET A 1 -27.52 15.62 -26.56
C MET A 1 -27.16 15.47 -25.09
N PHE A 2 -26.30 14.53 -24.77
CA PHE A 2 -25.76 14.40 -23.40
C PHE A 2 -24.57 15.37 -23.27
N SER A 3 -24.74 16.40 -22.45
CA SER A 3 -23.69 17.32 -22.09
C SER A 3 -22.63 16.54 -21.32
N ALA A 4 -21.44 16.34 -21.90
CA ALA A 4 -20.26 15.89 -21.19
C ALA A 4 -19.86 17.03 -20.24
N ALA A 5 -20.32 16.98 -19.00
CA ALA A 5 -19.78 17.80 -17.95
C ALA A 5 -18.30 17.41 -17.79
N SER A 6 -17.40 18.29 -18.23
CA SER A 6 -15.98 18.19 -17.92
C SER A 6 -15.84 18.22 -16.40
N VAL A 7 -15.67 17.06 -15.80
CA VAL A 7 -15.24 16.94 -14.39
C VAL A 7 -13.84 17.53 -14.37
N PHE A 8 -13.72 18.81 -14.05
CA PHE A 8 -12.44 19.42 -13.68
C PHE A 8 -11.89 18.59 -12.52
N ALA A 9 -10.86 17.81 -12.81
CA ALA A 9 -10.19 17.00 -11.83
C ALA A 9 -9.64 17.93 -10.75
N GLN A 10 -10.33 18.01 -9.61
CA GLN A 10 -9.86 18.81 -8.47
C GLN A 10 -8.43 18.37 -8.13
N THR A 11 -7.52 19.33 -8.06
CA THR A 11 -6.18 19.08 -7.53
C THR A 11 -6.35 18.56 -6.10
N PRO A 12 -5.72 17.43 -5.73
CA PRO A 12 -5.88 16.89 -4.39
C PRO A 12 -5.39 17.91 -3.37
N LYS A 13 -6.20 18.09 -2.31
CA LYS A 13 -5.82 18.94 -1.19
C LYS A 13 -4.83 18.20 -0.30
N SER A 14 -3.70 18.83 -0.02
CA SER A 14 -2.71 18.35 0.94
C SER A 14 -3.16 18.66 2.37
N HIS A 15 -3.09 17.64 3.23
CA HIS A 15 -3.37 17.73 4.65
C HIS A 15 -2.25 17.07 5.46
N TRP A 16 -2.19 17.39 6.75
CA TRP A 16 -1.22 16.80 7.67
C TRP A 16 -1.92 16.38 8.96
N ALA A 17 -1.64 15.16 9.41
CA ALA A 17 -2.02 14.66 10.73
C ALA A 17 -0.80 14.70 11.65
N LYS A 18 -0.98 15.14 12.89
CA LYS A 18 0.08 15.03 13.91
C LYS A 18 0.21 13.56 14.31
N TYR A 19 1.42 13.03 14.29
CA TYR A 19 1.71 11.68 14.72
C TYR A 19 3.11 11.61 15.34
N ASP A 20 3.20 11.07 16.56
CA ASP A 20 4.43 11.03 17.34
C ASP A 20 5.10 12.42 17.40
N SER A 21 6.36 12.54 17.09
CA SER A 21 7.12 13.80 17.07
C SER A 21 7.01 14.57 15.74
N GLY A 22 6.22 14.07 14.76
CA GLY A 22 6.15 14.65 13.42
C GLY A 22 4.74 14.76 12.85
N LYS A 23 4.67 14.96 11.53
CA LYS A 23 3.45 15.09 10.77
C LYS A 23 3.42 14.10 9.61
N VAL A 24 2.27 13.50 9.40
CA VAL A 24 1.97 12.60 8.29
C VAL A 24 1.16 13.35 7.25
N HIS A 25 1.69 13.41 6.04
CA HIS A 25 1.02 14.02 4.90
C HIS A 25 0.00 13.07 4.29
N TYR A 26 -1.11 13.61 3.82
CA TYR A 26 -2.09 12.86 3.03
C TYR A 26 -2.85 13.76 2.06
N TYR A 27 -3.31 13.18 0.96
CA TYR A 27 -4.30 13.78 0.08
C TYR A 27 -5.70 13.34 0.51
N ASP A 28 -6.66 14.25 0.46
CA ASP A 28 -8.08 14.00 0.74
C ASP A 28 -8.91 14.42 -0.47
N VAL A 29 -9.53 13.45 -1.12
CA VAL A 29 -10.23 13.63 -2.40
C VAL A 29 -11.65 13.10 -2.31
N GLY A 30 -12.57 13.77 -2.98
CA GLY A 30 -13.97 13.35 -3.07
C GLY A 30 -14.87 13.97 -1.99
N LYS A 31 -16.03 13.34 -1.78
CA LYS A 31 -17.04 13.86 -0.86
C LYS A 31 -16.65 13.57 0.59
N SER A 32 -16.85 14.55 1.47
CA SER A 32 -16.65 14.32 2.91
C SER A 32 -17.61 13.23 3.41
N ASN A 33 -17.05 12.13 3.92
CA ASN A 33 -17.76 10.99 4.49
C ASN A 33 -16.98 10.47 5.70
N LYS A 34 -17.66 9.77 6.60
CA LYS A 34 -17.05 9.07 7.74
C LYS A 34 -16.44 7.72 7.34
N LYS A 35 -16.74 7.24 6.13
CA LYS A 35 -16.12 6.07 5.50
C LYS A 35 -15.23 6.52 4.34
N ALA A 36 -14.12 5.84 4.11
CA ALA A 36 -13.18 6.17 3.04
C ALA A 36 -12.49 4.93 2.45
N LEU A 37 -12.00 5.09 1.23
CA LEU A 37 -10.97 4.25 0.64
C LEU A 37 -9.60 4.85 1.01
N ILE A 38 -8.74 4.12 1.70
CA ILE A 38 -7.40 4.61 2.11
C ILE A 38 -6.33 3.86 1.34
N LEU A 39 -5.50 4.60 0.61
CA LEU A 39 -4.46 4.09 -0.26
C LEU A 39 -3.08 4.22 0.41
N ILE A 40 -2.42 3.09 0.62
CA ILE A 40 -1.15 2.95 1.32
C ILE A 40 -0.10 2.42 0.35
N HIS A 41 0.95 3.20 0.12
CA HIS A 41 2.02 2.89 -0.82
C HIS A 41 3.00 1.82 -0.31
N GLY A 42 3.85 1.30 -1.20
CA GLY A 42 4.89 0.34 -0.94
C GLY A 42 6.18 0.95 -0.35
N TRP A 43 7.16 0.08 -0.12
CA TRP A 43 8.50 0.44 0.37
C TRP A 43 9.13 1.51 -0.52
N THR A 44 9.66 2.56 0.10
CA THR A 44 10.28 3.76 -0.52
C THR A 44 9.40 4.54 -1.51
N CYS A 45 8.14 4.15 -1.71
CA CYS A 45 7.17 4.89 -2.53
C CYS A 45 6.58 6.11 -1.79
N ASN A 46 5.55 6.72 -2.38
CA ASN A 46 4.80 7.83 -1.79
C ASN A 46 3.35 7.85 -2.31
N ALA A 47 2.54 8.79 -1.84
CA ALA A 47 1.12 8.90 -2.21
C ALA A 47 0.88 9.13 -3.71
N ASP A 48 1.85 9.72 -4.44
CA ASP A 48 1.69 10.01 -5.87
C ASP A 48 1.70 8.74 -6.74
N PHE A 49 2.12 7.58 -6.21
CA PHE A 49 1.94 6.29 -6.88
C PHE A 49 0.47 5.92 -7.10
N TRP A 50 -0.43 6.60 -6.38
CA TRP A 50 -1.88 6.43 -6.47
C TRP A 50 -2.57 7.52 -7.29
N LYS A 51 -1.83 8.38 -8.03
CA LYS A 51 -2.38 9.55 -8.74
C LYS A 51 -3.51 9.21 -9.70
N ASP A 52 -3.46 8.03 -10.35
CA ASP A 52 -4.47 7.56 -11.30
C ASP A 52 -5.62 6.81 -10.60
N SER A 53 -5.49 6.55 -9.29
CA SER A 53 -6.50 5.87 -8.47
C SER A 53 -7.27 6.84 -7.58
N TYR A 54 -6.61 7.77 -6.86
CA TYR A 54 -7.35 8.62 -5.93
C TYR A 54 -8.38 9.55 -6.59
N ARG A 55 -8.29 9.76 -7.90
CA ARG A 55 -9.27 10.53 -8.70
C ARG A 55 -10.32 9.64 -9.40
N ALA A 56 -10.12 8.34 -9.37
CA ALA A 56 -10.94 7.40 -10.12
C ALA A 56 -12.26 7.04 -9.42
N PHE A 57 -12.44 7.42 -8.15
CA PHE A 57 -13.59 7.06 -7.33
C PHE A 57 -14.38 8.29 -6.88
N PRO A 58 -15.08 9.00 -7.80
CA PRO A 58 -15.82 10.21 -7.47
C PRO A 58 -16.99 9.98 -6.49
N GLU A 59 -17.45 8.72 -6.39
CA GLU A 59 -18.51 8.27 -5.49
C GLU A 59 -18.03 8.09 -4.04
N TYR A 60 -16.73 7.89 -3.82
CA TYR A 60 -16.12 7.63 -2.50
C TYR A 60 -15.26 8.80 -2.04
N ARG A 61 -15.03 8.89 -0.73
CA ARG A 61 -13.93 9.67 -0.19
C ARG A 61 -12.66 8.83 -0.27
N VAL A 62 -11.59 9.39 -0.80
CA VAL A 62 -10.31 8.71 -1.00
C VAL A 62 -9.22 9.47 -0.27
N ILE A 63 -8.46 8.76 0.54
CA ILE A 63 -7.26 9.26 1.23
C ILE A 63 -6.05 8.53 0.69
N ALA A 64 -5.05 9.26 0.20
CA ALA A 64 -3.75 8.68 -0.15
C ALA A 64 -2.68 9.23 0.81
N ILE A 65 -1.98 8.34 1.50
CA ILE A 65 -1.08 8.68 2.61
C ILE A 65 0.37 8.57 2.15
N ASP A 66 1.18 9.58 2.49
CA ASP A 66 2.62 9.41 2.59
C ASP A 66 2.94 8.82 3.98
N LEU A 67 3.34 7.57 4.06
CA LEU A 67 3.72 6.96 5.34
C LEU A 67 4.87 7.77 6.01
N PRO A 68 4.99 7.77 7.35
CA PRO A 68 6.11 8.42 8.03
C PRO A 68 7.46 8.05 7.39
N GLY A 69 8.34 9.03 7.23
CA GLY A 69 9.62 8.83 6.55
C GLY A 69 9.59 8.93 5.02
N HIS A 70 8.39 8.91 4.40
CA HIS A 70 8.21 8.87 2.95
C HIS A 70 7.55 10.15 2.41
N GLY A 71 7.70 10.38 1.12
CA GLY A 71 7.05 11.49 0.41
C GLY A 71 7.21 12.83 1.13
N LYS A 72 6.10 13.51 1.41
CA LYS A 72 6.04 14.80 2.11
C LYS A 72 5.93 14.67 3.63
N SER A 73 5.76 13.46 4.17
CA SER A 73 5.75 13.22 5.61
C SER A 73 7.10 13.47 6.25
N ASP A 74 7.08 13.85 7.54
CA ASP A 74 8.29 14.06 8.32
C ASP A 74 9.13 12.78 8.42
N LYS A 75 10.46 12.97 8.49
CA LYS A 75 11.47 11.91 8.41
C LYS A 75 12.24 11.81 9.74
N ALA A 76 11.50 11.52 10.82
CA ALA A 76 12.09 11.33 12.15
C ALA A 76 13.05 10.12 12.18
N LYS A 77 14.07 10.17 13.02
CA LYS A 77 14.91 9.01 13.29
C LYS A 77 14.22 8.11 14.32
N THR A 78 13.52 7.10 13.86
CA THR A 78 12.74 6.16 14.65
C THR A 78 12.80 4.76 14.05
N ASN A 79 12.22 3.77 14.75
CA ASN A 79 12.00 2.44 14.18
C ASN A 79 10.73 2.45 13.31
N TYR A 80 10.89 2.27 12.02
CA TYR A 80 9.80 2.23 11.02
C TYR A 80 9.19 0.81 10.93
N SER A 81 8.61 0.33 12.04
CA SER A 81 7.91 -0.96 12.06
C SER A 81 6.55 -0.88 11.35
N MET A 82 5.99 -2.04 10.98
CA MET A 82 4.65 -2.11 10.39
C MET A 82 3.59 -1.61 11.37
N GLU A 83 3.77 -1.82 12.67
CA GLU A 83 2.90 -1.27 13.70
C GLU A 83 3.00 0.26 13.78
N TYR A 84 4.20 0.83 13.69
CA TYR A 84 4.40 2.28 13.66
C TYR A 84 3.65 2.91 12.48
N PHE A 85 3.73 2.31 11.30
CA PHE A 85 2.96 2.75 10.15
C PHE A 85 1.44 2.59 10.37
N ALA A 86 0.98 1.47 10.92
CA ALA A 86 -0.44 1.26 11.18
C ALA A 86 -1.03 2.30 12.13
N ARG A 87 -0.33 2.64 13.21
CA ARG A 87 -0.73 3.70 14.14
C ARG A 87 -0.74 5.09 13.49
N SER A 88 0.14 5.34 12.52
CA SER A 88 0.12 6.60 11.76
C SER A 88 -1.12 6.73 10.87
N ILE A 89 -1.63 5.61 10.34
CA ILE A 89 -2.88 5.58 9.56
C ILE A 89 -4.08 5.92 10.46
N ASP A 90 -4.17 5.34 11.66
CA ASP A 90 -5.18 5.70 12.66
C ASP A 90 -5.14 7.19 12.99
N ALA A 91 -3.94 7.77 13.16
CA ALA A 91 -3.79 9.21 13.39
C ALA A 91 -4.33 10.05 12.21
N VAL A 92 -4.10 9.62 10.96
CA VAL A 92 -4.68 10.24 9.76
C VAL A 92 -6.20 10.10 9.76
N MET A 93 -6.74 8.90 10.05
CA MET A 93 -8.19 8.66 10.12
C MET A 93 -8.86 9.59 11.15
N LYS A 94 -8.27 9.73 12.34
CA LYS A 94 -8.77 10.65 13.39
C LYS A 94 -8.72 12.11 12.93
N ALA A 95 -7.61 12.56 12.35
CA ALA A 95 -7.47 13.93 11.85
C ALA A 95 -8.46 14.25 10.72
N ALA A 96 -8.69 13.28 9.83
CA ALA A 96 -9.65 13.37 8.74
C ALA A 96 -11.11 13.08 9.17
N LYS A 97 -11.36 12.73 10.44
CA LYS A 97 -12.67 12.37 10.99
C LYS A 97 -13.31 11.16 10.26
N ILE A 98 -12.49 10.23 9.82
CA ILE A 98 -12.91 8.95 9.25
C ILE A 98 -13.11 7.96 10.39
N LYS A 99 -14.21 7.22 10.34
CA LYS A 99 -14.54 6.19 11.36
C LYS A 99 -14.22 4.79 10.88
N GLN A 100 -14.38 4.54 9.59
CA GLN A 100 -14.16 3.22 9.00
C GLN A 100 -13.59 3.36 7.59
N ALA A 101 -12.78 2.39 7.17
CA ALA A 101 -12.14 2.42 5.87
C ALA A 101 -12.02 1.04 5.21
N VAL A 102 -12.05 1.04 3.88
CA VAL A 102 -11.44 0.00 3.08
C VAL A 102 -9.97 0.39 2.87
N LEU A 103 -9.05 -0.48 3.24
CA LEU A 103 -7.62 -0.22 3.20
C LEU A 103 -7.00 -0.89 1.98
N VAL A 104 -6.32 -0.13 1.15
CA VAL A 104 -5.62 -0.60 -0.06
C VAL A 104 -4.12 -0.50 0.18
N GLY A 105 -3.42 -1.62 0.22
CA GLY A 105 -1.98 -1.66 0.48
C GLY A 105 -1.20 -2.25 -0.68
N HIS A 106 -0.26 -1.49 -1.23
CA HIS A 106 0.68 -1.96 -2.24
C HIS A 106 1.97 -2.47 -1.59
N SER A 107 2.44 -3.66 -1.99
CA SER A 107 3.74 -4.19 -1.55
C SER A 107 3.88 -4.17 -0.01
N MET A 108 4.85 -3.44 0.56
CA MET A 108 4.98 -3.19 1.99
C MET A 108 3.69 -2.62 2.63
N GLY A 109 2.89 -1.90 1.88
CA GLY A 109 1.57 -1.42 2.35
C GLY A 109 0.64 -2.57 2.76
N THR A 110 0.82 -3.79 2.25
CA THR A 110 0.01 -4.96 2.60
C THR A 110 0.19 -5.38 4.06
N PRO A 111 1.39 -5.68 4.58
CA PRO A 111 1.54 -5.94 6.02
C PRO A 111 1.16 -4.74 6.89
N VAL A 112 1.30 -3.50 6.40
CA VAL A 112 0.80 -2.32 7.13
C VAL A 112 -0.71 -2.37 7.30
N ILE A 113 -1.50 -2.58 6.22
CA ILE A 113 -2.97 -2.67 6.35
C ILE A 113 -3.42 -3.87 7.16
N ARG A 114 -2.68 -4.98 7.14
CA ARG A 114 -2.92 -6.12 8.02
C ARG A 114 -2.74 -5.72 9.50
N GLN A 115 -1.70 -4.94 9.84
CA GLN A 115 -1.51 -4.41 11.19
C GLN A 115 -2.62 -3.41 11.58
N VAL A 116 -3.11 -2.57 10.66
CA VAL A 116 -4.28 -1.71 10.94
C VAL A 116 -5.49 -2.56 11.30
N ASN A 117 -5.79 -3.60 10.51
CA ASN A 117 -6.91 -4.50 10.80
C ASN A 117 -6.77 -5.20 12.16
N ARG A 118 -5.54 -5.60 12.55
CA ARG A 118 -5.25 -6.24 13.84
C ARG A 118 -5.46 -5.28 15.02
N LEU A 119 -4.93 -4.06 14.91
CA LEU A 119 -4.99 -3.07 15.98
C LEU A 119 -6.34 -2.36 16.06
N TYR A 120 -7.02 -2.19 14.94
CA TYR A 120 -8.25 -1.41 14.80
C TYR A 120 -9.32 -2.17 13.98
N PRO A 121 -9.73 -3.37 14.42
CA PRO A 121 -10.64 -4.23 13.63
C PRO A 121 -12.01 -3.57 13.39
N GLN A 122 -12.48 -2.71 14.31
CA GLN A 122 -13.77 -2.01 14.17
C GLN A 122 -13.72 -0.85 13.15
N GLU A 123 -12.53 -0.40 12.78
CA GLU A 123 -12.32 0.66 11.81
C GLU A 123 -12.09 0.11 10.39
N THR A 124 -11.83 -1.20 10.26
CA THR A 124 -11.51 -1.86 8.99
C THR A 124 -12.75 -2.53 8.39
N LEU A 125 -13.15 -2.10 7.20
CA LEU A 125 -14.30 -2.64 6.46
C LEU A 125 -13.88 -3.74 5.46
N GLY A 126 -12.67 -3.69 4.96
CA GLY A 126 -12.11 -4.64 4.01
C GLY A 126 -10.68 -4.29 3.65
N LEU A 127 -9.94 -5.25 3.12
CA LEU A 127 -8.56 -5.09 2.68
C LEU A 127 -8.44 -5.33 1.18
N VAL A 128 -7.64 -4.50 0.51
CA VAL A 128 -7.21 -4.71 -0.87
C VAL A 128 -5.69 -4.83 -0.89
N VAL A 129 -5.22 -6.01 -1.21
CA VAL A 129 -3.80 -6.37 -1.34
C VAL A 129 -3.39 -6.15 -2.79
N VAL A 130 -2.37 -5.33 -3.00
CA VAL A 130 -1.86 -4.99 -4.32
C VAL A 130 -0.40 -5.45 -4.40
N ASP A 131 -0.19 -6.58 -5.02
CA ASP A 131 1.13 -7.22 -5.23
C ASP A 131 2.03 -7.21 -3.98
N GLY A 132 1.47 -7.63 -2.84
CA GLY A 132 2.14 -7.58 -1.55
C GLY A 132 1.82 -8.77 -0.65
N PRO A 133 2.68 -9.08 0.35
CA PRO A 133 2.56 -10.28 1.17
C PRO A 133 1.47 -10.19 2.24
N LEU A 134 0.61 -11.20 2.32
CA LEU A 134 -0.22 -11.49 3.50
C LEU A 134 0.45 -12.49 4.45
N GLN A 135 1.47 -13.18 3.98
CA GLN A 135 2.31 -14.11 4.72
C GLN A 135 3.78 -13.96 4.27
N PRO A 136 4.76 -14.42 5.03
CA PRO A 136 6.16 -14.41 4.60
C PRO A 136 6.33 -15.21 3.31
N PHE A 137 7.15 -14.72 2.39
CA PHE A 137 7.50 -15.47 1.16
C PHE A 137 8.55 -16.56 1.38
N GLY A 138 9.07 -16.71 2.59
CA GLY A 138 10.06 -17.69 2.95
C GLY A 138 10.34 -17.66 4.45
N SER A 139 11.23 -18.56 4.93
CA SER A 139 11.66 -18.53 6.32
C SER A 139 12.46 -17.25 6.63
N LYS A 140 12.47 -16.85 7.90
CA LYS A 140 13.26 -15.68 8.34
C LYS A 140 14.72 -15.78 7.89
N ALA A 141 15.35 -16.93 8.05
CA ALA A 141 16.74 -17.14 7.64
C ALA A 141 16.96 -16.95 6.13
N GLN A 142 16.00 -17.37 5.30
CA GLN A 142 16.06 -17.14 3.85
C GLN A 142 15.91 -15.66 3.51
N MET A 143 14.98 -14.97 4.16
CA MET A 143 14.76 -13.54 3.96
C MET A 143 15.92 -12.69 4.47
N ASP A 144 16.44 -12.98 5.66
CA ASP A 144 17.62 -12.31 6.20
C ASP A 144 18.81 -12.42 5.25
N LYS A 145 19.11 -13.64 4.76
CA LYS A 145 20.19 -13.89 3.78
C LYS A 145 19.97 -13.14 2.46
N PHE A 146 18.72 -13.08 1.98
CA PHE A 146 18.40 -12.38 0.73
C PHE A 146 18.60 -10.86 0.85
N PHE A 147 18.23 -10.28 1.99
CA PHE A 147 18.32 -8.84 2.22
C PHE A 147 19.63 -8.37 2.87
N GLU A 148 20.50 -9.29 3.33
CA GLU A 148 21.79 -8.95 3.94
C GLU A 148 22.65 -8.01 3.08
N PRO A 149 22.84 -8.22 1.76
CA PRO A 149 23.61 -7.29 0.93
C PRO A 149 23.01 -5.89 0.88
N LEU A 150 21.66 -5.80 0.87
CA LEU A 150 20.94 -4.51 0.89
C LEU A 150 21.23 -3.74 2.19
N PHE A 151 21.22 -4.43 3.33
CA PHE A 151 21.45 -3.80 4.62
C PHE A 151 22.92 -3.45 4.86
N ALA A 152 23.86 -4.27 4.34
CA ALA A 152 25.29 -4.05 4.47
C ALA A 152 25.77 -2.83 3.67
N ASN A 153 25.22 -2.59 2.48
CA ASN A 153 25.62 -1.48 1.61
C ASN A 153 24.42 -0.91 0.84
N PHE A 154 23.51 -0.25 1.54
CA PHE A 154 22.30 0.30 0.95
C PHE A 154 22.58 1.32 -0.16
N LYS A 155 23.62 2.13 0.00
CA LYS A 155 23.97 3.17 -0.97
C LYS A 155 24.22 2.59 -2.37
N GLU A 156 24.83 1.41 -2.44
CA GLU A 156 25.11 0.72 -3.70
C GLU A 156 24.00 -0.24 -4.11
N GLN A 157 23.49 -1.04 -3.17
CA GLN A 157 22.55 -2.12 -3.45
C GLN A 157 21.11 -1.65 -3.52
N GLY A 158 20.75 -0.57 -2.82
CA GLY A 158 19.40 0.01 -2.82
C GLY A 158 18.93 0.38 -4.23
N PRO A 159 19.68 1.20 -5.00
CA PRO A 159 19.30 1.51 -6.38
C PRO A 159 19.17 0.27 -7.28
N LYS A 160 20.06 -0.72 -7.15
CA LYS A 160 20.00 -1.97 -7.92
C LYS A 160 18.76 -2.80 -7.56
N PHE A 161 18.42 -2.87 -6.27
CA PHE A 161 17.23 -3.55 -5.79
C PHE A 161 15.96 -2.87 -6.32
N ILE A 162 15.90 -1.54 -6.27
CA ILE A 162 14.82 -0.73 -6.84
C ILE A 162 14.69 -1.01 -8.36
N ASP A 163 15.81 -0.99 -9.11
CA ASP A 163 15.79 -1.27 -10.54
C ASP A 163 15.25 -2.68 -10.84
N GLY A 164 15.53 -3.65 -9.98
CA GLY A 164 14.99 -5.02 -10.07
C GLY A 164 13.49 -5.15 -9.76
N LEU A 165 12.93 -4.22 -8.97
CA LEU A 165 11.48 -4.14 -8.73
C LEU A 165 10.74 -3.48 -9.89
N ILE A 166 11.41 -2.56 -10.59
CA ILE A 166 10.88 -1.79 -11.70
C ILE A 166 11.18 -2.53 -13.02
N ASP A 167 10.95 -3.81 -13.13
CA ASP A 167 10.97 -4.49 -14.43
C ASP A 167 9.58 -4.34 -15.08
N PRO A 168 9.30 -3.24 -15.78
CA PRO A 168 7.96 -2.87 -16.12
C PRO A 168 7.61 -3.31 -17.52
N VAL A 169 6.39 -3.72 -17.63
CA VAL A 169 5.68 -3.78 -18.91
C VAL A 169 5.57 -2.36 -19.55
N ARG A 170 5.63 -1.30 -18.72
CA ARG A 170 5.54 0.13 -19.08
C ARG A 170 6.87 0.87 -18.81
N PRO A 171 7.83 0.83 -19.78
CA PRO A 171 9.14 1.47 -19.62
C PRO A 171 9.09 2.99 -19.37
N ASP A 172 8.02 3.65 -19.83
CA ASP A 172 7.77 5.08 -19.63
C ASP A 172 7.57 5.47 -18.16
N LEU A 173 7.13 4.53 -17.30
CA LEU A 173 6.97 4.74 -15.87
C LEU A 173 8.29 4.63 -15.08
N LYS A 174 9.28 3.92 -15.64
CA LYS A 174 10.52 3.57 -14.95
C LYS A 174 11.27 4.78 -14.36
N PRO A 175 11.52 5.89 -15.09
CA PRO A 175 12.27 7.03 -14.55
C PRO A 175 11.56 7.69 -13.37
N SER A 176 10.24 7.86 -13.44
CA SER A 176 9.46 8.51 -12.38
C SER A 176 9.39 7.65 -11.10
N ILE A 177 9.16 6.35 -11.23
CA ILE A 177 9.16 5.40 -10.12
C ILE A 177 10.53 5.39 -9.44
N ARG A 178 11.60 5.21 -10.21
CA ARG A 178 12.97 5.17 -9.70
C ARG A 178 13.35 6.44 -8.94
N THR A 179 13.08 7.60 -9.53
CA THR A 179 13.37 8.89 -8.89
C THR A 179 12.63 9.04 -7.56
N ALA A 180 11.35 8.69 -7.52
CA ALA A 180 10.55 8.76 -6.31
C ALA A 180 11.05 7.82 -5.20
N MET A 181 11.40 6.58 -5.56
CA MET A 181 11.85 5.59 -4.59
C MET A 181 13.23 5.91 -4.00
N ILE A 182 14.18 6.39 -4.82
CA ILE A 182 15.52 6.78 -4.35
C ILE A 182 15.50 8.02 -3.46
N ALA A 183 14.46 8.85 -3.56
CA ALA A 183 14.33 10.04 -2.70
C ALA A 183 14.06 9.71 -1.21
N THR A 184 13.71 8.47 -0.87
CA THR A 184 13.53 8.04 0.52
C THR A 184 14.90 7.88 1.19
N PRO A 185 15.15 8.48 2.38
CA PRO A 185 16.43 8.34 3.07
C PRO A 185 16.79 6.90 3.40
N ASP A 186 18.08 6.56 3.29
CA ASP A 186 18.59 5.20 3.50
C ASP A 186 18.15 4.59 4.84
N TYR A 187 18.22 5.37 5.94
CA TYR A 187 17.85 4.88 7.27
C TYR A 187 16.35 4.57 7.37
N VAL A 188 15.48 5.28 6.64
CA VAL A 188 14.04 4.98 6.55
C VAL A 188 13.84 3.69 5.78
N ALA A 189 14.45 3.59 4.60
CA ALA A 189 14.32 2.43 3.72
C ALA A 189 14.80 1.14 4.41
N ILE A 190 15.97 1.18 5.07
CA ILE A 190 16.52 0.04 5.80
C ILE A 190 15.61 -0.34 6.99
N SER A 191 15.19 0.64 7.80
CA SER A 191 14.35 0.39 8.96
C SER A 191 12.99 -0.18 8.57
N ALA A 192 12.35 0.38 7.54
CA ALA A 192 11.06 -0.09 7.04
C ALA A 192 11.13 -1.52 6.47
N MET A 193 12.23 -1.85 5.73
CA MET A 193 12.44 -3.21 5.23
C MET A 193 12.64 -4.20 6.39
N ARG A 194 13.44 -3.85 7.41
CA ARG A 194 13.60 -4.69 8.60
C ARG A 194 12.29 -4.89 9.35
N GLY A 195 11.47 -3.84 9.44
CA GLY A 195 10.13 -3.93 10.05
C GLY A 195 9.19 -4.88 9.29
N MET A 196 9.32 -4.98 7.96
CA MET A 196 8.56 -5.94 7.14
C MET A 196 9.06 -7.38 7.33
N LEU A 197 10.34 -7.57 7.69
CA LEU A 197 10.96 -8.87 7.93
C LEU A 197 10.86 -9.33 9.39
N ASP A 198 10.21 -8.57 10.25
CA ASP A 198 9.98 -8.94 11.65
C ASP A 198 8.95 -10.09 11.73
N ASP A 199 9.34 -11.21 12.33
CA ASP A 199 8.46 -12.37 12.48
C ASP A 199 7.18 -12.05 13.27
N ALA A 200 7.25 -11.09 14.20
CA ALA A 200 6.11 -10.69 15.03
C ALA A 200 4.90 -10.16 14.25
N ILE A 201 5.09 -9.75 12.99
CA ILE A 201 3.97 -9.28 12.14
C ILE A 201 3.25 -10.41 11.41
N TRP A 202 3.80 -11.63 11.42
CA TRP A 202 3.34 -12.75 10.58
C TRP A 202 2.56 -13.83 11.33
N ASP A 203 1.89 -13.46 12.44
CA ASP A 203 1.02 -14.39 13.16
C ASP A 203 -0.10 -14.96 12.25
N ASN A 204 -0.59 -16.15 12.58
CA ASN A 204 -1.66 -16.84 11.83
C ASN A 204 -3.08 -16.39 12.22
N ASP A 205 -3.23 -15.17 12.77
CA ASP A 205 -4.52 -14.56 13.06
C ASP A 205 -5.36 -14.41 11.80
N LYS A 206 -6.65 -14.66 11.91
CA LYS A 206 -7.58 -14.58 10.77
C LYS A 206 -7.96 -13.14 10.49
N ILE A 207 -8.14 -12.85 9.21
CA ILE A 207 -8.68 -11.59 8.70
C ILE A 207 -10.16 -11.81 8.40
N ASP A 208 -11.04 -11.39 9.29
CA ASP A 208 -12.48 -11.69 9.21
C ASP A 208 -13.26 -10.74 8.27
N VAL A 209 -12.64 -9.67 7.81
CA VAL A 209 -13.21 -8.76 6.80
C VAL A 209 -13.01 -9.31 5.38
N PRO A 210 -13.81 -8.88 4.39
CA PRO A 210 -13.55 -9.19 2.98
C PRO A 210 -12.14 -8.76 2.55
N VAL A 211 -11.45 -9.61 1.78
CA VAL A 211 -10.11 -9.34 1.24
C VAL A 211 -10.14 -9.53 -0.27
N LEU A 212 -9.63 -8.54 -1.00
CA LEU A 212 -9.29 -8.66 -2.41
C LEU A 212 -7.76 -8.71 -2.54
N ALA A 213 -7.22 -9.68 -3.25
CA ALA A 213 -5.82 -9.70 -3.63
C ALA A 213 -5.66 -9.62 -5.15
N ILE A 214 -4.89 -8.66 -5.64
CA ILE A 214 -4.53 -8.51 -7.04
C ILE A 214 -3.01 -8.62 -7.13
N MET A 215 -2.53 -9.73 -7.70
CA MET A 215 -1.12 -10.08 -7.79
C MET A 215 -0.66 -10.05 -9.24
N ALA A 216 0.53 -9.55 -9.49
CA ALA A 216 1.19 -9.74 -10.78
C ALA A 216 1.61 -11.21 -10.93
N LYS A 217 1.51 -11.76 -12.14
CA LYS A 217 2.06 -13.09 -12.42
C LYS A 217 3.59 -13.03 -12.32
N ASN A 218 4.14 -13.65 -11.31
CA ASN A 218 5.58 -13.62 -11.05
C ASN A 218 6.09 -15.01 -10.66
N PRO A 219 7.06 -15.58 -11.41
CA PRO A 219 7.62 -16.90 -11.12
C PRO A 219 8.41 -16.97 -9.80
N ARG A 220 8.73 -15.83 -9.19
CA ARG A 220 9.39 -15.77 -7.88
C ARG A 220 8.40 -15.98 -6.71
N TYR A 221 7.10 -15.93 -6.96
CA TYR A 221 6.14 -16.22 -5.90
C TYR A 221 6.10 -17.72 -5.59
N PRO A 222 6.00 -18.11 -4.32
CA PRO A 222 5.95 -19.51 -3.95
C PRO A 222 4.72 -20.18 -4.58
N PRO A 223 4.84 -21.43 -5.03
CA PRO A 223 3.70 -22.24 -5.42
C PRO A 223 2.67 -22.27 -4.27
N GLY A 224 1.37 -22.18 -4.59
CA GLY A 224 0.31 -22.20 -3.59
C GLY A 224 0.15 -20.89 -2.80
N ILE A 225 0.65 -19.75 -3.30
CA ILE A 225 0.50 -18.45 -2.64
C ILE A 225 -0.97 -18.13 -2.32
N GLU A 226 -1.91 -18.49 -3.19
CA GLU A 226 -3.34 -18.32 -2.96
C GLU A 226 -3.83 -19.11 -1.76
N ASP A 227 -3.41 -20.36 -1.61
CA ASP A 227 -3.79 -21.20 -0.47
C ASP A 227 -3.26 -20.63 0.84
N GLY A 228 -2.03 -20.12 0.82
CA GLY A 228 -1.45 -19.38 1.93
C GLY A 228 -2.31 -18.18 2.34
N TYR A 229 -2.73 -17.37 1.37
CA TYR A 229 -3.59 -16.20 1.64
C TYR A 229 -4.97 -16.62 2.14
N ARG A 230 -5.59 -17.66 1.58
CA ARG A 230 -6.87 -18.20 2.03
C ARG A 230 -6.78 -18.75 3.47
N SER A 231 -5.63 -19.27 3.86
CA SER A 231 -5.42 -19.77 5.22
C SER A 231 -5.56 -18.69 6.30
N VAL A 232 -5.25 -17.41 5.98
CA VAL A 232 -5.40 -16.26 6.91
C VAL A 232 -6.58 -15.36 6.58
N ALA A 233 -7.09 -15.38 5.34
CA ALA A 233 -8.20 -14.56 4.87
C ALA A 233 -9.31 -15.44 4.25
N PRO A 234 -10.23 -16.00 5.08
CA PRO A 234 -11.28 -16.91 4.58
C PRO A 234 -12.23 -16.29 3.53
N LYS A 235 -12.39 -14.95 3.56
CA LYS A 235 -13.25 -14.20 2.62
C LYS A 235 -12.42 -13.57 1.50
N LEU A 236 -11.47 -14.33 0.95
CA LEU A 236 -10.55 -13.86 -0.09
C LEU A 236 -11.16 -13.97 -1.49
N GLU A 237 -11.10 -12.87 -2.23
CA GLU A 237 -11.17 -12.82 -3.70
C GLU A 237 -9.74 -12.65 -4.23
N PHE A 238 -9.27 -13.56 -5.08
CA PHE A 238 -7.87 -13.61 -5.50
C PHE A 238 -7.74 -13.55 -7.02
N HIS A 239 -6.93 -12.63 -7.51
CA HIS A 239 -6.65 -12.42 -8.93
C HIS A 239 -5.15 -12.45 -9.20
N ILE A 240 -4.74 -13.17 -10.25
CA ILE A 240 -3.40 -13.08 -10.83
C ILE A 240 -3.53 -12.41 -12.19
N TRP A 241 -2.85 -11.29 -12.37
CA TRP A 241 -2.82 -10.55 -13.62
C TRP A 241 -1.57 -10.86 -14.42
N ASP A 242 -1.76 -11.22 -15.69
CA ASP A 242 -0.68 -11.40 -16.66
C ASP A 242 -0.37 -10.08 -17.39
N GLY A 243 0.87 -9.92 -17.83
CA GLY A 243 1.31 -8.73 -18.57
C GLY A 243 1.36 -7.45 -17.73
N VAL A 244 1.56 -7.58 -16.42
CA VAL A 244 1.83 -6.49 -15.48
C VAL A 244 3.00 -6.83 -14.57
N SER A 245 3.59 -5.81 -13.95
CA SER A 245 4.66 -5.94 -12.98
C SER A 245 4.20 -5.56 -11.57
N HIS A 246 5.18 -5.37 -10.67
CA HIS A 246 4.97 -4.96 -9.28
C HIS A 246 4.13 -3.68 -9.11
N PHE A 247 4.08 -2.82 -10.13
CA PHE A 247 3.34 -1.55 -10.11
C PHE A 247 2.04 -1.60 -10.94
N LEU A 248 1.35 -2.75 -10.91
CA LEU A 248 0.15 -3.05 -11.70
C LEU A 248 -0.93 -1.95 -11.67
N MET A 249 -1.08 -1.25 -10.53
CA MET A 249 -2.04 -0.16 -10.37
C MET A 249 -1.66 1.10 -11.18
N MET A 250 -0.39 1.25 -11.55
CA MET A 250 0.10 2.32 -12.43
C MET A 250 0.11 1.87 -13.90
N GLU A 251 0.27 0.59 -14.15
CA GLU A 251 0.38 0.00 -15.50
C GLU A 251 -1.00 -0.19 -16.13
N LYS A 252 -1.98 -0.65 -15.35
CA LYS A 252 -3.38 -0.85 -15.77
C LYS A 252 -4.36 -0.12 -14.83
N PRO A 253 -4.27 1.22 -14.70
CA PRO A 253 -5.05 1.96 -13.70
C PRO A 253 -6.56 1.82 -13.87
N ALA A 254 -7.07 1.78 -15.10
CA ALA A 254 -8.51 1.65 -15.36
C ALA A 254 -9.05 0.29 -14.89
N GLU A 255 -8.33 -0.80 -15.21
CA GLU A 255 -8.68 -2.16 -14.80
C GLU A 255 -8.57 -2.32 -13.27
N PHE A 256 -7.49 -1.80 -12.68
CA PHE A 256 -7.29 -1.79 -11.24
C PHE A 256 -8.42 -1.08 -10.50
N ASN A 257 -8.73 0.14 -10.90
CA ASN A 257 -9.78 0.95 -10.28
C ASN A 257 -11.16 0.30 -10.42
N GLN A 258 -11.46 -0.33 -11.57
CA GLN A 258 -12.71 -1.05 -11.78
C GLN A 258 -12.80 -2.30 -10.91
N THR A 259 -11.73 -3.06 -10.74
CA THR A 259 -11.67 -4.25 -9.89
C THR A 259 -11.91 -3.88 -8.42
N VAL A 260 -11.24 -2.85 -7.93
CA VAL A 260 -11.44 -2.32 -6.57
C VAL A 260 -12.89 -1.84 -6.36
N ARG A 261 -13.44 -1.09 -7.32
CA ARG A 261 -14.83 -0.63 -7.27
C ARG A 261 -15.81 -1.79 -7.19
N SER A 262 -15.64 -2.80 -8.04
CA SER A 262 -16.48 -4.00 -8.06
C SER A 262 -16.46 -4.75 -6.73
N PHE A 263 -15.28 -4.89 -6.13
CA PHE A 263 -15.11 -5.50 -4.81
C PHE A 263 -15.82 -4.71 -3.70
N VAL A 264 -15.65 -3.38 -3.67
CA VAL A 264 -16.29 -2.50 -2.69
C VAL A 264 -17.82 -2.57 -2.80
N MET A 265 -18.36 -2.51 -4.02
CA MET A 265 -19.80 -2.58 -4.28
C MET A 265 -20.38 -3.96 -3.94
N LYS A 266 -19.76 -5.04 -4.39
CA LYS A 266 -20.18 -6.43 -4.13
C LYS A 266 -20.32 -6.72 -2.63
N ASN A 267 -19.40 -6.20 -1.84
CA ASN A 267 -19.36 -6.41 -0.39
C ASN A 267 -20.05 -5.30 0.42
N LYS A 268 -20.62 -4.26 -0.24
CA LYS A 268 -21.33 -3.13 0.38
C LYS A 268 -20.51 -2.42 1.47
N LEU A 269 -19.23 -2.14 1.18
CA LEU A 269 -18.28 -1.66 2.19
C LEU A 269 -18.33 -0.15 2.45
N LEU A 270 -18.59 0.68 1.40
CA LEU A 270 -18.60 2.15 1.47
C LEU A 270 -19.97 2.74 1.13
#